data_571f5dabc9e1890e26860d715391e15a
#
_entry.id   571f5dabc9e1890e26860d715391e15a
#
_cell.length_a   1.000
_cell.length_b   1.000
_cell.length_c   1.000
_cell.angle_alpha   90.00
_cell.angle_beta   90.00
_cell.angle_gamma   90.00
#
_symmetry.space_group_name_H-M   'P 1'
#
loop_
_entity.id
_entity.type
_entity.pdbx_description
1 polymer ?
#
loop_
_entity_poly.entity_id
_entity_poly.type
_entity_poly.pdbx_seq_one_letter_code
_entity_poly.pdbx_strand_id
1 'polypeptide(L)'
;MKRIANVTDGPRMHRVLGLRDLVLLNIAAVVGLRWLSTAAQIGPSSLALWALALIIFFVPLALTVLELSSRLPGEGGLYLWSKAAFGDLHGFIAGWSYWTSNLVFFPSVLLFVSGVFVYVAGDRWLPLAGNAIYNAVFCLVALWGATLLNVIGLSRAKWLQNIGGMATWLVTAVIVLSGVWAWYRFGAATAFTRSNVLPHIGSMSELTTLAIIAFAYSGLELGPILGGEIKEPKKTIPRAILIAGVMIAAIYIAGTAALLVALPTSQIDLIGGIPQALAAVGKRIGLPLFGPMTAGLLALSQLGSLGAWITGTARLPFVVGVDRYLPKPLGLLHPKYGSPYVALLIQSTVVTIILLAALSSATIHETYSILIDMTVILGLLPLLYIFASLPMLRRRAAADSNGITLVPGGAVGCWLVSGLGFSTTLLAIVTSMMPPEHSGHPGLFFLKVVGGSCLIIAIGLMFYVRGRNARGQQVR
;
A
#
# COMPACT_ATOMS: atom_id res chain seq x y z
N MET A 1 9.88 30.26 -19.44
CA MET A 1 9.39 28.89 -19.43
C MET A 1 10.17 28.04 -20.41
N LYS A 2 11.26 27.38 -20.00
CA LYS A 2 11.91 26.39 -20.85
C LYS A 2 10.93 25.20 -20.96
N ARG A 3 10.55 24.86 -22.21
CA ARG A 3 9.77 23.67 -22.55
C ARG A 3 10.28 22.49 -21.73
N ILE A 4 9.43 21.93 -20.88
CA ILE A 4 9.60 20.56 -20.41
C ILE A 4 9.67 19.76 -21.70
N ALA A 5 10.87 19.31 -22.06
CA ALA A 5 11.11 18.56 -23.27
C ALA A 5 10.06 17.44 -23.30
N ASN A 6 9.30 17.40 -24.39
CA ASN A 6 8.39 16.30 -24.65
C ASN A 6 9.19 15.00 -24.52
N VAL A 7 8.93 14.23 -23.47
CA VAL A 7 9.37 12.84 -23.32
C VAL A 7 8.54 11.99 -24.31
N THR A 8 8.61 12.33 -25.60
CA THR A 8 7.71 11.79 -26.63
C THR A 8 8.34 10.76 -27.54
N ASP A 9 9.64 10.48 -27.43
CA ASP A 9 10.35 9.54 -28.33
C ASP A 9 10.81 8.23 -27.64
N GLY A 10 10.32 7.94 -26.43
CA GLY A 10 10.50 6.62 -25.78
C GLY A 10 9.40 5.64 -26.16
N PRO A 11 9.63 4.32 -25.94
CA PRO A 11 8.60 3.30 -26.13
C PRO A 11 7.37 3.65 -25.30
N ARG A 12 6.19 3.68 -25.93
CA ARG A 12 4.94 4.08 -25.29
C ARG A 12 4.23 2.88 -24.69
N MET A 13 3.76 3.00 -23.44
CA MET A 13 2.88 2.02 -22.80
C MET A 13 1.46 2.12 -23.39
N HIS A 14 0.74 0.99 -23.39
CA HIS A 14 -0.62 0.92 -23.95
C HIS A 14 -1.65 1.40 -22.92
N ARG A 15 -2.52 2.34 -23.29
CA ARG A 15 -3.63 2.82 -22.45
C ARG A 15 -4.76 1.79 -22.39
N VAL A 16 -4.78 0.99 -21.32
CA VAL A 16 -5.74 -0.12 -21.15
C VAL A 16 -6.66 0.01 -19.94
N LEU A 17 -6.33 0.90 -18.97
CA LEU A 17 -7.09 1.07 -17.73
C LEU A 17 -8.23 2.07 -17.92
N GLY A 18 -9.48 1.60 -17.71
CA GLY A 18 -10.67 2.45 -17.62
C GLY A 18 -11.03 2.81 -16.18
N LEU A 19 -12.15 3.53 -16.00
CA LEU A 19 -12.63 3.95 -14.67
C LEU A 19 -12.84 2.76 -13.74
N ARG A 20 -13.53 1.71 -14.19
CA ARG A 20 -13.78 0.50 -13.39
C ARG A 20 -12.46 -0.17 -12.97
N ASP A 21 -11.54 -0.33 -13.92
CA ASP A 21 -10.25 -0.96 -13.64
C ASP A 21 -9.47 -0.15 -12.58
N LEU A 22 -9.50 1.18 -12.65
CA LEU A 22 -8.78 2.05 -11.74
C LEU A 22 -9.44 2.10 -10.34
N VAL A 23 -10.77 2.07 -10.23
CA VAL A 23 -11.47 1.94 -8.95
C VAL A 23 -11.10 0.64 -8.26
N LEU A 24 -11.18 -0.50 -8.98
CA LEU A 24 -10.83 -1.81 -8.44
C LEU A 24 -9.34 -1.92 -8.09
N LEU A 25 -8.45 -1.31 -8.89
CA LEU A 25 -7.03 -1.20 -8.58
C LEU A 25 -6.78 -0.42 -7.30
N ASN A 26 -7.41 0.74 -7.12
CA ASN A 26 -7.28 1.54 -5.90
C ASN A 26 -7.78 0.77 -4.67
N ILE A 27 -8.90 0.05 -4.78
CA ILE A 27 -9.42 -0.78 -3.70
C ILE A 27 -8.45 -1.93 -3.40
N ALA A 28 -7.97 -2.64 -4.41
CA ALA A 28 -7.01 -3.73 -4.25
C ALA A 28 -5.67 -3.24 -3.68
N ALA A 29 -5.24 -2.01 -4.03
CA ALA A 29 -4.00 -1.43 -3.52
C ALA A 29 -4.12 -0.98 -2.06
N VAL A 30 -5.17 -0.21 -1.73
CA VAL A 30 -5.31 0.40 -0.40
C VAL A 30 -5.86 -0.59 0.62
N VAL A 31 -6.90 -1.37 0.26
CA VAL A 31 -7.56 -2.24 1.25
C VAL A 31 -6.72 -3.48 1.54
N GLY A 32 -5.88 -3.38 2.55
CA GLY A 32 -5.24 -4.52 3.18
C GLY A 32 -6.11 -5.04 4.34
N LEU A 33 -6.89 -6.10 4.12
CA LEU A 33 -7.82 -6.62 5.14
C LEU A 33 -7.13 -7.02 6.45
N ARG A 34 -5.83 -7.34 6.42
CA ARG A 34 -5.03 -7.57 7.63
C ARG A 34 -5.03 -6.37 8.59
N TRP A 35 -5.17 -5.15 8.07
CA TRP A 35 -5.23 -3.95 8.90
C TRP A 35 -6.48 -3.88 9.78
N LEU A 36 -7.56 -4.59 9.40
CA LEU A 36 -8.75 -4.73 10.24
C LEU A 36 -8.41 -5.45 11.55
N SER A 37 -7.68 -6.58 11.47
CA SER A 37 -7.23 -7.31 12.65
C SER A 37 -6.27 -6.49 13.49
N THR A 38 -5.28 -5.84 12.86
CA THR A 38 -4.29 -5.00 13.55
C THR A 38 -4.96 -3.85 14.31
N ALA A 39 -5.91 -3.15 13.69
CA ALA A 39 -6.64 -2.08 14.34
C ALA A 39 -7.57 -2.60 15.45
N ALA A 40 -8.26 -3.71 15.22
CA ALA A 40 -9.21 -4.26 16.19
C ALA A 40 -8.55 -4.78 17.48
N GLN A 41 -7.25 -5.09 17.48
CA GLN A 41 -6.52 -5.55 18.69
C GLN A 41 -6.52 -4.52 19.82
N ILE A 42 -6.53 -3.21 19.53
CA ILE A 42 -6.63 -2.18 20.57
C ILE A 42 -8.06 -1.94 21.05
N GLY A 43 -9.04 -2.60 20.44
CA GLY A 43 -10.44 -2.52 20.83
C GLY A 43 -11.23 -1.40 20.14
N PRO A 44 -12.36 -0.96 20.76
CA PRO A 44 -13.31 -0.03 20.15
C PRO A 44 -12.73 1.34 19.82
N SER A 45 -11.66 1.81 20.48
CA SER A 45 -10.99 3.09 20.17
C SER A 45 -10.43 3.12 18.73
N SER A 46 -10.15 1.94 18.14
CA SER A 46 -9.73 1.83 16.73
C SER A 46 -10.74 2.45 15.75
N LEU A 47 -12.04 2.41 16.05
CA LEU A 47 -13.06 3.02 15.19
C LEU A 47 -12.93 4.55 15.14
N ALA A 48 -12.67 5.17 16.31
CA ALA A 48 -12.40 6.60 16.36
C ALA A 48 -11.05 6.95 15.71
N LEU A 49 -10.03 6.08 15.82
CA LEU A 49 -8.75 6.27 15.14
C LEU A 49 -8.90 6.15 13.61
N TRP A 50 -9.73 5.23 13.10
CA TRP A 50 -10.07 5.18 11.66
C TRP A 50 -10.73 6.46 11.18
N ALA A 51 -11.71 6.99 11.95
CA ALA A 51 -12.38 8.24 11.60
C ALA A 51 -11.42 9.44 11.69
N LEU A 52 -10.56 9.48 12.69
CA LEU A 52 -9.54 10.52 12.83
C LEU A 52 -8.55 10.48 11.66
N ALA A 53 -7.96 9.33 11.36
CA ALA A 53 -7.02 9.18 10.24
C ALA A 53 -7.68 9.45 8.88
N LEU A 54 -8.96 9.14 8.71
CA LEU A 54 -9.74 9.52 7.53
C LEU A 54 -9.68 11.03 7.31
N ILE A 55 -9.89 11.82 8.38
CA ILE A 55 -9.97 13.28 8.31
C ILE A 55 -8.58 13.92 8.17
N ILE A 56 -7.60 13.48 8.99
CA ILE A 56 -6.30 14.16 9.07
C ILE A 56 -5.25 13.63 8.08
N PHE A 57 -5.47 12.44 7.49
CA PHE A 57 -4.52 11.83 6.56
C PHE A 57 -5.15 11.44 5.22
N PHE A 58 -6.21 10.62 5.21
CA PHE A 58 -6.73 10.03 3.96
C PHE A 58 -7.40 11.05 3.06
N VAL A 59 -8.26 11.92 3.59
CA VAL A 59 -8.88 13.02 2.82
C VAL A 59 -7.81 14.00 2.32
N PRO A 60 -6.85 14.47 3.14
CA PRO A 60 -5.71 15.22 2.67
C PRO A 60 -4.91 14.53 1.55
N LEU A 61 -4.62 13.23 1.68
CA LEU A 61 -3.92 12.47 0.65
C LEU A 61 -4.72 12.42 -0.65
N ALA A 62 -6.01 12.06 -0.57
CA ALA A 62 -6.89 11.98 -1.72
C ALA A 62 -6.97 13.32 -2.48
N LEU A 63 -7.18 14.43 -1.77
CA LEU A 63 -7.24 15.77 -2.34
C LEU A 63 -5.90 16.19 -2.98
N THR A 64 -4.78 15.87 -2.31
CA THR A 64 -3.44 16.18 -2.82
C THR A 64 -3.14 15.40 -4.09
N VAL A 65 -3.37 14.09 -4.09
CA VAL A 65 -3.17 13.20 -5.25
C VAL A 65 -4.08 13.63 -6.41
N LEU A 66 -5.32 14.01 -6.11
CA LEU A 66 -6.30 14.48 -7.09
C LEU A 66 -5.83 15.77 -7.81
N GLU A 67 -5.35 16.77 -7.09
CA GLU A 67 -4.83 18.00 -7.71
C GLU A 67 -3.51 17.74 -8.45
N LEU A 68 -2.55 17.03 -7.84
CA LEU A 68 -1.26 16.76 -8.47
C LEU A 68 -1.39 15.89 -9.74
N SER A 69 -2.25 14.88 -9.75
CA SER A 69 -2.50 14.06 -10.94
C SER A 69 -3.23 14.82 -12.05
N SER A 70 -4.08 15.80 -11.69
CA SER A 70 -4.72 16.68 -12.67
C SER A 70 -3.71 17.66 -13.32
N ARG A 71 -2.72 18.13 -12.55
CA ARG A 71 -1.66 19.03 -13.02
C ARG A 71 -0.61 18.31 -13.86
N LEU A 72 -0.17 17.15 -13.41
CA LEU A 72 0.93 16.38 -14.00
C LEU A 72 0.52 14.90 -14.13
N PRO A 73 -0.33 14.55 -15.11
CA PRO A 73 -0.86 13.19 -15.28
C PRO A 73 0.09 12.26 -16.04
N GLY A 74 1.39 12.30 -15.74
CA GLY A 74 2.41 11.48 -16.39
C GLY A 74 2.68 10.16 -15.68
N GLU A 75 3.42 9.26 -16.36
CA GLU A 75 3.92 8.01 -15.79
C GLU A 75 4.90 8.29 -14.64
N GLY A 76 4.79 7.52 -13.55
CA GLY A 76 5.66 7.68 -12.37
C GLY A 76 5.09 8.59 -11.28
N GLY A 77 3.94 9.25 -11.49
CA GLY A 77 3.16 9.98 -10.47
C GLY A 77 4.00 10.74 -9.45
N LEU A 78 4.16 10.19 -8.24
CA LEU A 78 4.88 10.82 -7.11
C LEU A 78 6.34 11.20 -7.46
N TYR A 79 7.04 10.42 -8.31
CA TYR A 79 8.37 10.75 -8.78
C TYR A 79 8.35 12.06 -9.58
N LEU A 80 7.40 12.18 -10.54
CA LEU A 80 7.27 13.38 -11.37
C LEU A 80 6.89 14.60 -10.54
N TRP A 81 5.97 14.46 -9.58
CA TRP A 81 5.51 15.56 -8.74
C TRP A 81 6.65 16.09 -7.86
N SER A 82 7.38 15.18 -7.20
CA SER A 82 8.53 15.54 -6.37
C SER A 82 9.67 16.15 -7.19
N LYS A 83 9.95 15.61 -8.39
CA LYS A 83 10.94 16.14 -9.31
C LYS A 83 10.56 17.54 -9.81
N ALA A 84 9.31 17.76 -10.17
CA ALA A 84 8.82 19.05 -10.62
C ALA A 84 8.84 20.11 -9.51
N ALA A 85 8.57 19.71 -8.26
CA ALA A 85 8.55 20.62 -7.10
C ALA A 85 9.96 20.96 -6.59
N PHE A 86 10.86 19.98 -6.48
CA PHE A 86 12.12 20.11 -5.74
C PHE A 86 13.37 19.74 -6.54
N GLY A 87 13.20 19.24 -7.76
CA GLY A 87 14.31 18.85 -8.64
C GLY A 87 14.63 17.35 -8.59
N ASP A 88 15.61 16.97 -9.39
CA ASP A 88 15.93 15.58 -9.75
C ASP A 88 16.26 14.70 -8.53
N LEU A 89 17.04 15.20 -7.58
CA LEU A 89 17.42 14.44 -6.37
C LEU A 89 16.21 14.06 -5.55
N HIS A 90 15.32 15.00 -5.32
CA HIS A 90 14.11 14.77 -4.49
C HIS A 90 13.11 13.84 -5.20
N GLY A 91 12.95 13.99 -6.52
CA GLY A 91 12.20 13.03 -7.32
C GLY A 91 12.78 11.62 -7.21
N PHE A 92 14.11 11.50 -7.33
CA PHE A 92 14.79 10.21 -7.18
C PHE A 92 14.57 9.60 -5.80
N ILE A 93 14.77 10.37 -4.70
CA ILE A 93 14.57 9.87 -3.33
C ILE A 93 13.14 9.39 -3.13
N ALA A 94 12.14 10.18 -3.57
CA ALA A 94 10.73 9.80 -3.46
C ALA A 94 10.42 8.49 -4.22
N GLY A 95 10.85 8.38 -5.47
CA GLY A 95 10.65 7.17 -6.29
C GLY A 95 11.40 5.95 -5.75
N TRP A 96 12.66 6.13 -5.33
CA TRP A 96 13.50 5.07 -4.77
C TRP A 96 12.92 4.53 -3.47
N SER A 97 12.57 5.41 -2.52
CA SER A 97 12.02 5.00 -1.23
C SER A 97 10.68 4.29 -1.39
N TYR A 98 9.80 4.78 -2.28
CA TYR A 98 8.52 4.12 -2.55
C TYR A 98 8.70 2.74 -3.19
N TRP A 99 9.62 2.60 -4.15
CA TRP A 99 9.91 1.31 -4.75
C TRP A 99 10.50 0.33 -3.74
N THR A 100 11.52 0.76 -2.99
CA THR A 100 12.23 -0.11 -2.05
C THR A 100 11.38 -0.46 -0.83
N SER A 101 10.47 0.41 -0.38
CA SER A 101 9.49 0.06 0.66
C SER A 101 8.66 -1.16 0.25
N ASN A 102 8.29 -1.23 -1.03
CA ASN A 102 7.51 -2.35 -1.54
C ASN A 102 8.33 -3.64 -1.68
N LEU A 103 9.66 -3.56 -1.91
CA LEU A 103 10.52 -4.75 -1.89
C LEU A 103 10.50 -5.43 -0.52
N VAL A 104 10.42 -4.62 0.56
CA VAL A 104 10.32 -5.08 1.95
C VAL A 104 8.87 -5.51 2.30
N PHE A 105 7.88 -4.83 1.72
CA PHE A 105 6.46 -5.08 1.94
C PHE A 105 5.97 -6.42 1.35
N PHE A 106 6.40 -6.79 0.14
CA PHE A 106 5.90 -7.97 -0.55
C PHE A 106 6.09 -9.28 0.23
N PRO A 107 7.23 -9.55 0.88
CA PRO A 107 7.37 -10.71 1.74
C PRO A 107 6.31 -10.79 2.82
N SER A 108 5.96 -9.67 3.47
CA SER A 108 4.93 -9.64 4.51
C SER A 108 3.53 -9.97 3.97
N VAL A 109 3.17 -9.44 2.79
CA VAL A 109 1.91 -9.78 2.12
C VAL A 109 1.86 -11.26 1.73
N LEU A 110 2.94 -11.77 1.17
CA LEU A 110 3.04 -13.17 0.73
C LEU A 110 2.91 -14.13 1.91
N LEU A 111 3.59 -13.85 3.04
CA LEU A 111 3.49 -14.64 4.28
C LEU A 111 2.08 -14.57 4.86
N PHE A 112 1.43 -13.40 4.84
CA PHE A 112 0.04 -13.29 5.25
C PHE A 112 -0.88 -14.15 4.38
N VAL A 113 -0.73 -14.09 3.06
CA VAL A 113 -1.56 -14.89 2.13
C VAL A 113 -1.34 -16.38 2.33
N SER A 114 -0.09 -16.85 2.51
CA SER A 114 0.21 -18.26 2.76
C SER A 114 -0.42 -18.74 4.08
N GLY A 115 -0.37 -17.90 5.13
CA GLY A 115 -0.99 -18.19 6.42
C GLY A 115 -2.53 -18.23 6.36
N VAL A 116 -3.15 -17.38 5.54
CA VAL A 116 -4.60 -17.41 5.30
C VAL A 116 -5.00 -18.62 4.45
N PHE A 117 -4.18 -18.99 3.46
CA PHE A 117 -4.53 -20.04 2.51
C PHE A 117 -4.67 -21.44 3.16
N VAL A 118 -3.98 -21.69 4.26
CA VAL A 118 -4.13 -22.96 5.00
C VAL A 118 -5.58 -23.18 5.50
N TYR A 119 -6.32 -22.12 5.77
CA TYR A 119 -7.72 -22.21 6.19
C TYR A 119 -8.67 -22.66 5.07
N VAL A 120 -8.26 -22.56 3.80
CA VAL A 120 -9.07 -23.00 2.65
C VAL A 120 -9.28 -24.53 2.66
N ALA A 121 -8.28 -25.28 3.12
CA ALA A 121 -8.38 -26.73 3.21
C ALA A 121 -8.84 -27.22 4.60
N GLY A 122 -9.16 -26.29 5.50
CA GLY A 122 -9.65 -26.60 6.85
C GLY A 122 -8.56 -27.05 7.81
N ASP A 123 -8.98 -27.59 8.96
CA ASP A 123 -8.12 -27.84 10.14
C ASP A 123 -6.89 -28.74 9.83
N ARG A 124 -6.96 -29.58 8.80
CA ARG A 124 -5.84 -30.47 8.41
C ARG A 124 -4.59 -29.74 7.95
N TRP A 125 -4.73 -28.53 7.39
CA TRP A 125 -3.61 -27.76 6.82
C TRP A 125 -3.07 -26.71 7.78
N LEU A 126 -3.72 -26.47 8.91
CA LEU A 126 -3.26 -25.47 9.89
C LEU A 126 -1.80 -25.66 10.33
N PRO A 127 -1.26 -26.90 10.53
CA PRO A 127 0.15 -27.09 10.87
C PRO A 127 1.12 -26.58 9.80
N LEU A 128 0.67 -26.45 8.54
CA LEU A 128 1.51 -25.95 7.45
C LEU A 128 1.83 -24.45 7.59
N ALA A 129 1.04 -23.69 8.33
CA ALA A 129 1.29 -22.26 8.55
C ALA A 129 2.69 -21.99 9.13
N GLY A 130 3.20 -22.89 10.00
CA GLY A 130 4.55 -22.83 10.57
C GLY A 130 5.63 -23.52 9.71
N ASN A 131 5.28 -24.15 8.60
CA ASN A 131 6.24 -24.88 7.78
C ASN A 131 6.96 -23.95 6.79
N ALA A 132 8.28 -23.79 6.96
CA ALA A 132 9.09 -22.90 6.13
C ALA A 132 9.10 -23.29 4.64
N ILE A 133 9.09 -24.60 4.31
CA ILE A 133 9.09 -25.09 2.92
C ILE A 133 7.75 -24.76 2.26
N TYR A 134 6.63 -25.01 2.94
CA TYR A 134 5.31 -24.64 2.44
C TYR A 134 5.24 -23.13 2.16
N ASN A 135 5.64 -22.31 3.13
CA ASN A 135 5.62 -20.85 2.98
C ASN A 135 6.53 -20.40 1.83
N ALA A 136 7.73 -20.96 1.70
CA ALA A 136 8.64 -20.63 0.60
C ALA A 136 8.03 -20.98 -0.77
N VAL A 137 7.54 -22.20 -0.95
CA VAL A 137 6.96 -22.64 -2.22
C VAL A 137 5.72 -21.84 -2.58
N PHE A 138 4.78 -21.66 -1.63
CA PHE A 138 3.56 -20.88 -1.87
C PHE A 138 3.88 -19.43 -2.26
N CYS A 139 4.74 -18.77 -1.47
CA CYS A 139 5.10 -17.37 -1.71
C CYS A 139 5.83 -17.17 -3.05
N LEU A 140 6.75 -18.09 -3.41
CA LEU A 140 7.47 -18.03 -4.69
C LEU A 140 6.52 -18.24 -5.87
N VAL A 141 5.63 -19.21 -5.81
CA VAL A 141 4.62 -19.45 -6.86
C VAL A 141 3.71 -18.23 -7.03
N ALA A 142 3.23 -17.64 -5.93
CA ALA A 142 2.38 -16.46 -5.96
C ALA A 142 3.13 -15.23 -6.53
N LEU A 143 4.36 -14.97 -6.05
CA LEU A 143 5.19 -13.85 -6.51
C LEU A 143 5.50 -13.95 -8.00
N TRP A 144 6.07 -15.07 -8.43
CA TRP A 144 6.49 -15.24 -9.81
C TRP A 144 5.31 -15.39 -10.77
N GLY A 145 4.19 -15.97 -10.32
CA GLY A 145 2.94 -16.01 -11.08
C GLY A 145 2.40 -14.61 -11.34
N ALA A 146 2.32 -13.77 -10.30
CA ALA A 146 1.90 -12.37 -10.45
C ALA A 146 2.87 -11.56 -11.32
N THR A 147 4.19 -11.81 -11.17
CA THR A 147 5.22 -11.18 -11.99
C THR A 147 5.08 -11.54 -13.46
N LEU A 148 4.90 -12.83 -13.77
CA LEU A 148 4.72 -13.32 -15.13
C LEU A 148 3.49 -12.69 -15.79
N LEU A 149 2.37 -12.62 -15.07
CA LEU A 149 1.16 -11.92 -15.55
C LEU A 149 1.46 -10.46 -15.92
N ASN A 150 2.29 -9.77 -15.13
CA ASN A 150 2.68 -8.40 -15.40
C ASN A 150 3.66 -8.28 -16.59
N VAL A 151 4.57 -9.22 -16.76
CA VAL A 151 5.50 -9.26 -17.91
C VAL A 151 4.75 -9.46 -19.22
N ILE A 152 3.74 -10.34 -19.25
CA ILE A 152 2.90 -10.55 -20.44
C ILE A 152 1.87 -9.43 -20.69
N GLY A 153 1.94 -8.35 -19.92
CA GLY A 153 1.27 -7.08 -20.17
C GLY A 153 0.10 -6.77 -19.25
N LEU A 154 -0.10 -5.46 -19.03
CA LEU A 154 -1.13 -4.95 -18.11
C LEU A 154 -2.56 -5.35 -18.54
N SER A 155 -2.81 -5.55 -19.83
CA SER A 155 -4.11 -6.03 -20.33
C SER A 155 -4.55 -7.37 -19.73
N ARG A 156 -3.58 -8.22 -19.33
CA ARG A 156 -3.82 -9.49 -18.63
C ARG A 156 -3.67 -9.34 -17.12
N ALA A 157 -2.64 -8.64 -16.66
CA ALA A 157 -2.38 -8.42 -15.24
C ALA A 157 -3.55 -7.72 -14.52
N LYS A 158 -4.25 -6.79 -15.18
CA LYS A 158 -5.42 -6.10 -14.60
C LYS A 158 -6.55 -7.04 -14.19
N TRP A 159 -6.66 -8.24 -14.78
CA TRP A 159 -7.67 -9.20 -14.38
C TRP A 159 -7.42 -9.75 -12.97
N LEU A 160 -6.15 -10.00 -12.60
CA LEU A 160 -5.80 -10.38 -11.23
C LEU A 160 -6.20 -9.29 -10.25
N GLN A 161 -5.93 -8.01 -10.60
CA GLN A 161 -6.29 -6.84 -9.78
C GLN A 161 -7.81 -6.67 -9.68
N ASN A 162 -8.53 -6.81 -10.80
CA ASN A 162 -9.99 -6.67 -10.84
C ASN A 162 -10.69 -7.78 -10.03
N ILE A 163 -10.24 -9.04 -10.19
CA ILE A 163 -10.76 -10.18 -9.42
C ILE A 163 -10.45 -9.98 -7.93
N GLY A 164 -9.23 -9.56 -7.60
CA GLY A 164 -8.84 -9.27 -6.23
C GLY A 164 -9.64 -8.12 -5.61
N GLY A 165 -9.86 -7.02 -6.34
CA GLY A 165 -10.70 -5.92 -5.90
C GLY A 165 -12.16 -6.33 -5.69
N MET A 166 -12.71 -7.18 -6.55
CA MET A 166 -14.04 -7.76 -6.36
C MET A 166 -14.08 -8.71 -5.15
N ALA A 167 -13.05 -9.55 -4.97
CA ALA A 167 -12.95 -10.43 -3.82
C ALA A 167 -12.84 -9.65 -2.51
N THR A 168 -12.15 -8.49 -2.50
CA THR A 168 -12.10 -7.57 -1.36
C THR A 168 -13.50 -7.09 -0.96
N TRP A 169 -14.30 -6.74 -1.95
CA TRP A 169 -15.70 -6.36 -1.73
C TRP A 169 -16.53 -7.50 -1.14
N LEU A 170 -16.46 -8.67 -1.76
CA LEU A 170 -17.24 -9.81 -1.35
C LEU A 170 -16.88 -10.27 0.06
N VAL A 171 -15.59 -10.42 0.37
CA VAL A 171 -15.17 -10.83 1.71
C VAL A 171 -15.49 -9.78 2.76
N THR A 172 -15.37 -8.48 2.43
CA THR A 172 -15.79 -7.41 3.36
C THR A 172 -17.29 -7.44 3.62
N ALA A 173 -18.11 -7.62 2.57
CA ALA A 173 -19.56 -7.79 2.74
C ALA A 173 -19.89 -8.97 3.64
N VAL A 174 -19.19 -10.10 3.46
CA VAL A 174 -19.34 -11.29 4.32
C VAL A 174 -18.95 -10.98 5.76
N ILE A 175 -17.82 -10.28 6.00
CA ILE A 175 -17.39 -9.88 7.35
C ILE A 175 -18.45 -9.00 8.01
N VAL A 176 -18.93 -7.96 7.31
CA VAL A 176 -19.93 -7.03 7.84
C VAL A 176 -21.26 -7.73 8.12
N LEU A 177 -21.77 -8.51 7.18
CA LEU A 177 -23.03 -9.26 7.36
C LEU A 177 -22.92 -10.28 8.50
N SER A 178 -21.76 -10.96 8.62
CA SER A 178 -21.50 -11.88 9.73
C SER A 178 -21.46 -11.16 11.08
N GLY A 179 -20.86 -9.97 11.13
CA GLY A 179 -20.84 -9.13 12.32
C GLY A 179 -22.25 -8.65 12.71
N VAL A 180 -23.04 -8.16 11.76
CA VAL A 180 -24.44 -7.74 11.99
C VAL A 180 -25.27 -8.92 12.49
N TRP A 181 -25.13 -10.09 11.87
CA TRP A 181 -25.84 -11.31 12.29
C TRP A 181 -25.42 -11.74 13.72
N ALA A 182 -24.11 -11.73 14.03
CA ALA A 182 -23.60 -12.06 15.36
C ALA A 182 -24.15 -11.09 16.41
N TRP A 183 -24.16 -9.79 16.11
CA TRP A 183 -24.73 -8.77 16.98
C TRP A 183 -26.21 -9.00 17.28
N TYR A 184 -27.00 -9.29 16.27
CA TYR A 184 -28.44 -9.52 16.41
C TYR A 184 -28.74 -10.78 17.27
N ARG A 185 -27.95 -11.85 17.09
CA ARG A 185 -28.22 -13.15 17.75
C ARG A 185 -27.58 -13.28 19.13
N PHE A 186 -26.43 -12.68 19.37
CA PHE A 186 -25.61 -12.90 20.56
C PHE A 186 -25.19 -11.61 21.27
N GLY A 187 -25.50 -10.45 20.70
CA GLY A 187 -24.93 -9.18 21.15
C GLY A 187 -23.48 -8.99 20.67
N ALA A 188 -22.85 -7.89 21.07
CA ALA A 188 -21.46 -7.64 20.74
C ALA A 188 -20.54 -8.40 21.70
N ALA A 189 -19.53 -9.10 21.15
CA ALA A 189 -18.50 -9.78 21.94
C ALA A 189 -17.58 -8.80 22.67
N THR A 190 -17.37 -7.61 22.09
CA THR A 190 -16.65 -6.49 22.70
C THR A 190 -17.64 -5.43 23.15
N ALA A 191 -17.54 -4.95 24.38
CA ALA A 191 -18.41 -3.88 24.88
C ALA A 191 -18.03 -2.52 24.25
N PHE A 192 -19.02 -1.81 23.72
CA PHE A 192 -18.85 -0.46 23.18
C PHE A 192 -19.38 0.55 24.21
N THR A 193 -18.48 1.10 25.02
CA THR A 193 -18.79 2.15 25.99
C THR A 193 -18.16 3.47 25.52
N ARG A 194 -18.69 4.59 25.96
CA ARG A 194 -18.12 5.91 25.61
C ARG A 194 -16.64 6.03 26.03
N SER A 195 -16.28 5.40 27.14
CA SER A 195 -14.91 5.43 27.68
C SER A 195 -13.91 4.63 26.85
N ASN A 196 -14.32 3.54 26.18
CA ASN A 196 -13.41 2.71 25.39
C ASN A 196 -13.46 2.97 23.87
N VAL A 197 -14.44 3.72 23.39
CA VAL A 197 -14.52 4.17 21.99
C VAL A 197 -13.70 5.45 21.76
N LEU A 198 -13.62 6.32 22.80
CA LEU A 198 -12.83 7.54 22.70
C LEU A 198 -11.33 7.19 22.83
N PRO A 199 -10.47 7.65 21.91
CA PRO A 199 -9.05 7.36 21.96
C PRO A 199 -8.37 8.11 23.12
N HIS A 200 -7.44 7.44 23.80
CA HIS A 200 -6.57 8.03 24.82
C HIS A 200 -5.29 8.54 24.15
N ILE A 201 -5.33 9.71 23.54
CA ILE A 201 -4.27 10.29 22.69
C ILE A 201 -2.90 10.36 23.38
N GLY A 202 -2.82 10.17 24.69
CA GLY A 202 -1.56 10.07 25.45
C GLY A 202 -0.94 8.67 25.51
N SER A 203 -1.64 7.64 25.02
CA SER A 203 -1.12 6.26 24.98
C SER A 203 -0.21 6.05 23.76
N MET A 204 0.99 5.54 23.97
CA MET A 204 1.93 5.19 22.89
C MET A 204 1.35 4.12 21.97
N SER A 205 0.62 3.16 22.52
CA SER A 205 -0.07 2.10 21.76
C SER A 205 -1.09 2.67 20.78
N GLU A 206 -1.88 3.68 21.16
CA GLU A 206 -2.85 4.30 20.26
C GLU A 206 -2.17 5.20 19.22
N LEU A 207 -1.08 5.89 19.56
CA LEU A 207 -0.29 6.65 18.59
C LEU A 207 0.33 5.74 17.53
N THR A 208 0.90 4.62 17.95
CA THR A 208 1.44 3.61 17.03
C THR A 208 0.34 3.03 16.14
N THR A 209 -0.84 2.74 16.71
CA THR A 209 -1.99 2.25 15.92
C THR A 209 -2.50 3.32 14.95
N LEU A 210 -2.55 4.60 15.34
CA LEU A 210 -2.88 5.70 14.43
C LEU A 210 -1.90 5.78 13.26
N ALA A 211 -0.60 5.56 13.50
CA ALA A 211 0.42 5.51 12.46
C ALA A 211 0.19 4.34 11.48
N ILE A 212 -0.12 3.15 12.00
CA ILE A 212 -0.44 1.96 11.20
C ILE A 212 -1.72 2.20 10.38
N ILE A 213 -2.75 2.79 10.98
CA ILE A 213 -4.01 3.15 10.31
C ILE A 213 -3.77 4.20 9.21
N ALA A 214 -2.94 5.21 9.45
CA ALA A 214 -2.55 6.18 8.43
C ALA A 214 -1.82 5.49 7.27
N PHE A 215 -0.88 4.59 7.57
CA PHE A 215 -0.22 3.78 6.53
C PHE A 215 -1.22 2.87 5.79
N ALA A 216 -2.19 2.27 6.48
CA ALA A 216 -3.22 1.44 5.86
C ALA A 216 -4.09 2.23 4.85
N TYR A 217 -4.28 3.53 5.07
CA TYR A 217 -4.96 4.42 4.13
C TYR A 217 -4.09 4.88 2.96
N SER A 218 -2.78 4.63 2.94
CA SER A 218 -1.91 4.95 1.80
C SER A 218 -2.17 4.00 0.62
N GLY A 219 -1.80 4.43 -0.60
CA GLY A 219 -1.94 3.63 -1.81
C GLY A 219 -2.79 4.28 -2.91
N LEU A 220 -3.53 5.37 -2.65
CA LEU A 220 -4.25 6.11 -3.70
C LEU A 220 -3.30 6.72 -4.73
N GLU A 221 -2.08 6.99 -4.36
CA GLU A 221 -1.00 7.50 -5.21
C GLU A 221 -0.49 6.44 -6.20
N LEU A 222 -0.82 5.15 -6.01
CA LEU A 222 -0.43 4.06 -6.90
C LEU A 222 -1.10 4.19 -8.28
N GLY A 223 -2.39 4.56 -8.30
CA GLY A 223 -3.12 4.76 -9.55
C GLY A 223 -2.45 5.75 -10.50
N PRO A 224 -2.14 6.99 -10.07
CA PRO A 224 -1.43 7.97 -10.86
C PRO A 224 -0.03 7.56 -11.33
N ILE A 225 0.65 6.64 -10.66
CA ILE A 225 1.94 6.08 -11.14
C ILE A 225 1.77 5.42 -12.50
N LEU A 226 0.58 4.86 -12.78
CA LEU A 226 0.20 4.25 -14.06
C LEU A 226 -0.38 5.25 -15.07
N GLY A 227 -0.12 6.54 -14.91
CA GLY A 227 -0.74 7.63 -15.70
C GLY A 227 -0.64 7.46 -17.21
N GLY A 228 0.44 6.86 -17.69
CA GLY A 228 0.65 6.55 -19.12
C GLY A 228 -0.25 5.43 -19.66
N GLU A 229 -0.76 4.54 -18.78
CA GLU A 229 -1.58 3.37 -19.13
C GLU A 229 -3.08 3.59 -18.87
N ILE A 230 -3.48 4.76 -18.35
CA ILE A 230 -4.88 5.14 -18.07
C ILE A 230 -5.51 5.83 -19.26
N LYS A 231 -6.75 5.42 -19.60
CA LYS A 231 -7.59 6.12 -20.60
C LYS A 231 -8.13 7.42 -20.01
N GLU A 232 -8.00 8.52 -20.72
CA GLU A 232 -8.43 9.86 -20.29
C GLU A 232 -8.04 10.19 -18.83
N PRO A 233 -6.72 10.18 -18.47
CA PRO A 233 -6.27 10.20 -17.08
C PRO A 233 -6.79 11.41 -16.29
N LYS A 234 -6.92 12.58 -16.93
CA LYS A 234 -7.44 13.80 -16.30
C LYS A 234 -8.89 13.68 -15.79
N LYS A 235 -9.70 12.79 -16.40
CA LYS A 235 -11.09 12.54 -15.98
C LYS A 235 -11.21 11.27 -15.14
N THR A 236 -10.47 10.23 -15.53
CA THR A 236 -10.58 8.90 -14.91
C THR A 236 -9.99 8.85 -13.51
N ILE A 237 -8.78 9.46 -13.31
CA ILE A 237 -8.11 9.43 -12.01
C ILE A 237 -8.94 10.12 -10.92
N PRO A 238 -9.44 11.37 -11.11
CA PRO A 238 -10.24 12.02 -10.07
C PRO A 238 -11.50 11.26 -9.69
N ARG A 239 -12.22 10.75 -10.67
CA ARG A 239 -13.45 9.96 -10.43
C ARG A 239 -13.15 8.66 -9.69
N ALA A 240 -12.08 7.97 -10.08
CA ALA A 240 -11.69 6.73 -9.42
C ALA A 240 -11.27 6.96 -7.97
N ILE A 241 -10.53 8.02 -7.66
CA ILE A 241 -10.12 8.37 -6.29
C ILE A 241 -11.35 8.67 -5.42
N LEU A 242 -12.31 9.45 -5.92
CA LEU A 242 -13.52 9.79 -5.16
C LEU A 242 -14.37 8.55 -4.86
N ILE A 243 -14.63 7.72 -5.87
CA ILE A 243 -15.42 6.50 -5.71
C ILE A 243 -14.68 5.53 -4.76
N ALA A 244 -13.43 5.20 -5.06
CA ALA A 244 -12.65 4.26 -4.26
C ALA A 244 -12.45 4.78 -2.82
N GLY A 245 -12.24 6.09 -2.65
CA GLY A 245 -12.00 6.68 -1.33
C GLY A 245 -13.15 6.47 -0.35
N VAL A 246 -14.39 6.74 -0.78
CA VAL A 246 -15.59 6.48 0.03
C VAL A 246 -15.70 5.00 0.39
N MET A 247 -15.46 4.15 -0.60
CA MET A 247 -15.57 2.71 -0.44
C MET A 247 -14.50 2.16 0.53
N ILE A 248 -13.26 2.61 0.42
CA ILE A 248 -12.15 2.23 1.29
C ILE A 248 -12.44 2.62 2.75
N ALA A 249 -12.89 3.85 2.99
CA ALA A 249 -13.25 4.32 4.32
C ALA A 249 -14.36 3.45 4.95
N ALA A 250 -15.41 3.15 4.17
CA ALA A 250 -16.50 2.30 4.61
C ALA A 250 -16.03 0.87 4.94
N ILE A 251 -15.16 0.29 4.12
CA ILE A 251 -14.59 -1.06 4.34
C ILE A 251 -13.81 -1.10 5.66
N TYR A 252 -12.93 -0.15 5.90
CA TYR A 252 -12.10 -0.17 7.10
C TYR A 252 -12.91 0.02 8.39
N ILE A 253 -13.81 1.00 8.41
CA ILE A 253 -14.63 1.28 9.60
C ILE A 253 -15.63 0.15 9.86
N ALA A 254 -16.42 -0.24 8.85
CA ALA A 254 -17.43 -1.28 9.01
C ALA A 254 -16.83 -2.66 9.24
N GLY A 255 -15.72 -2.99 8.55
CA GLY A 255 -15.01 -4.26 8.72
C GLY A 255 -14.41 -4.39 10.12
N THR A 256 -13.76 -3.33 10.65
CA THR A 256 -13.23 -3.33 12.03
C THR A 256 -14.36 -3.44 13.07
N ALA A 257 -15.45 -2.70 12.89
CA ALA A 257 -16.61 -2.80 13.77
C ALA A 257 -17.21 -4.21 13.79
N ALA A 258 -17.37 -4.82 12.62
CA ALA A 258 -17.88 -6.18 12.50
C ALA A 258 -16.98 -7.21 13.19
N LEU A 259 -15.65 -7.05 13.09
CA LEU A 259 -14.68 -7.93 13.75
C LEU A 259 -14.77 -7.82 15.28
N LEU A 260 -14.86 -6.61 15.81
CA LEU A 260 -15.02 -6.31 17.25
C LEU A 260 -16.36 -6.83 17.80
N VAL A 261 -17.40 -6.82 16.98
CA VAL A 261 -18.69 -7.42 17.36
C VAL A 261 -18.62 -8.95 17.39
N ALA A 262 -17.89 -9.56 16.45
CA ALA A 262 -17.83 -11.01 16.31
C ALA A 262 -16.89 -11.69 17.32
N LEU A 263 -15.80 -11.03 17.74
CA LEU A 263 -14.75 -11.58 18.59
C LEU A 263 -14.35 -10.63 19.73
N PRO A 264 -14.03 -11.17 20.91
CA PRO A 264 -13.32 -10.42 21.94
C PRO A 264 -11.93 -10.00 21.44
N THR A 265 -11.46 -8.82 21.83
CA THR A 265 -10.14 -8.28 21.40
C THR A 265 -8.98 -9.21 21.69
N SER A 266 -9.03 -9.94 22.83
CA SER A 266 -8.00 -10.92 23.25
C SER A 266 -7.87 -12.14 22.33
N GLN A 267 -8.86 -12.39 21.46
CA GLN A 267 -8.87 -13.52 20.53
C GLN A 267 -8.55 -13.11 19.09
N ILE A 268 -8.31 -11.83 18.84
CA ILE A 268 -8.01 -11.33 17.49
C ILE A 268 -6.52 -11.52 17.19
N ASP A 269 -6.20 -12.53 16.39
CA ASP A 269 -4.85 -12.78 15.87
C ASP A 269 -4.55 -11.91 14.64
N LEU A 270 -3.28 -11.50 14.44
CA LEU A 270 -2.87 -10.63 13.34
C LEU A 270 -3.07 -11.26 11.95
N ILE A 271 -2.80 -12.56 11.83
CA ILE A 271 -2.86 -13.30 10.55
C ILE A 271 -4.16 -14.10 10.48
N GLY A 272 -4.46 -14.85 11.54
CA GLY A 272 -5.59 -15.77 11.62
C GLY A 272 -6.90 -15.16 12.06
N GLY A 273 -6.94 -13.93 12.62
CA GLY A 273 -8.11 -13.38 13.28
C GLY A 273 -9.37 -13.33 12.39
N ILE A 274 -9.25 -12.88 11.14
CA ILE A 274 -10.39 -12.86 10.22
C ILE A 274 -10.84 -14.27 9.81
N PRO A 275 -9.97 -15.18 9.32
CA PRO A 275 -10.37 -16.56 9.03
C PRO A 275 -10.96 -17.29 10.22
N GLN A 276 -10.41 -17.12 11.44
CA GLN A 276 -10.90 -17.72 12.66
C GLN A 276 -12.30 -17.22 13.03
N ALA A 277 -12.53 -15.89 12.96
CA ALA A 277 -13.83 -15.29 13.21
C ALA A 277 -14.90 -15.85 12.27
N LEU A 278 -14.59 -15.90 10.97
CA LEU A 278 -15.50 -16.40 9.96
C LEU A 278 -15.75 -17.92 10.08
N ALA A 279 -14.73 -18.69 10.44
CA ALA A 279 -14.87 -20.11 10.73
C ALA A 279 -15.76 -20.35 11.97
N ALA A 280 -15.59 -19.53 13.05
CA ALA A 280 -16.43 -19.62 14.25
C ALA A 280 -17.90 -19.27 13.93
N VAL A 281 -18.15 -18.24 13.12
CA VAL A 281 -19.49 -17.92 12.64
C VAL A 281 -20.05 -19.08 11.81
N GLY A 282 -19.27 -19.63 10.87
CA GLY A 282 -19.68 -20.76 10.03
C GLY A 282 -20.10 -21.99 10.84
N LYS A 283 -19.35 -22.33 11.90
CA LYS A 283 -19.70 -23.42 12.83
C LYS A 283 -21.03 -23.14 13.53
N ARG A 284 -21.27 -21.89 13.97
CA ARG A 284 -22.52 -21.50 14.67
C ARG A 284 -23.77 -21.53 13.79
N ILE A 285 -23.60 -21.24 12.49
CA ILE A 285 -24.72 -21.26 11.52
C ILE A 285 -24.90 -22.64 10.83
N GLY A 286 -24.09 -23.63 11.19
CA GLY A 286 -24.17 -24.97 10.61
C GLY A 286 -23.62 -25.06 9.18
N LEU A 287 -22.78 -24.10 8.74
CA LEU A 287 -22.17 -24.06 7.40
C LEU A 287 -20.65 -24.29 7.50
N PRO A 288 -20.18 -25.54 7.52
CA PRO A 288 -18.76 -25.86 7.74
C PRO A 288 -17.84 -25.33 6.63
N LEU A 289 -18.33 -25.16 5.41
CA LEU A 289 -17.57 -24.60 4.29
C LEU A 289 -17.45 -23.07 4.32
N PHE A 290 -18.19 -22.39 5.20
CA PHE A 290 -18.17 -20.91 5.27
C PHE A 290 -16.78 -20.35 5.56
N GLY A 291 -16.06 -20.90 6.54
CA GLY A 291 -14.68 -20.55 6.86
C GLY A 291 -13.72 -20.75 5.67
N PRO A 292 -13.63 -21.96 5.10
CA PRO A 292 -12.83 -22.23 3.92
C PRO A 292 -13.10 -21.32 2.72
N MET A 293 -14.37 -21.10 2.38
CA MET A 293 -14.75 -20.22 1.24
C MET A 293 -14.33 -18.76 1.48
N THR A 294 -14.54 -18.26 2.70
CA THR A 294 -14.16 -16.88 3.05
C THR A 294 -12.66 -16.70 3.13
N ALA A 295 -11.91 -17.70 3.61
CA ALA A 295 -10.45 -17.72 3.55
C ALA A 295 -9.93 -17.69 2.11
N GLY A 296 -10.57 -18.42 1.20
CA GLY A 296 -10.27 -18.37 -0.24
C GLY A 296 -10.49 -16.99 -0.86
N LEU A 297 -11.62 -16.34 -0.53
CA LEU A 297 -11.89 -14.96 -0.96
C LEU A 297 -10.87 -13.96 -0.40
N LEU A 298 -10.48 -14.12 0.87
CA LEU A 298 -9.48 -13.29 1.51
C LEU A 298 -8.10 -13.47 0.85
N ALA A 299 -7.68 -14.71 0.60
CA ALA A 299 -6.44 -15.00 -0.10
C ALA A 299 -6.44 -14.39 -1.52
N LEU A 300 -7.53 -14.53 -2.26
CA LEU A 300 -7.70 -13.98 -3.60
C LEU A 300 -7.66 -12.44 -3.60
N SER A 301 -8.30 -11.81 -2.61
CA SER A 301 -8.24 -10.36 -2.38
C SER A 301 -6.79 -9.88 -2.23
N GLN A 302 -6.00 -10.54 -1.38
CA GLN A 302 -4.62 -10.15 -1.11
C GLN A 302 -3.66 -10.48 -2.26
N LEU A 303 -3.92 -11.53 -3.05
CA LEU A 303 -3.20 -11.80 -4.30
C LEU A 303 -3.46 -10.71 -5.34
N GLY A 304 -4.69 -10.20 -5.41
CA GLY A 304 -5.02 -9.05 -6.25
C GLY A 304 -4.30 -7.77 -5.81
N SER A 305 -4.23 -7.54 -4.50
CA SER A 305 -3.45 -6.45 -3.91
C SER A 305 -1.98 -6.56 -4.29
N LEU A 306 -1.36 -7.73 -4.09
CA LEU A 306 0.02 -8.01 -4.52
C LEU A 306 0.22 -7.70 -6.00
N GLY A 307 -0.70 -8.13 -6.86
CA GLY A 307 -0.69 -7.85 -8.30
C GLY A 307 -0.74 -6.36 -8.62
N ALA A 308 -1.59 -5.59 -7.92
CA ALA A 308 -1.69 -4.13 -8.08
C ALA A 308 -0.38 -3.42 -7.69
N TRP A 309 0.19 -3.77 -6.55
CA TRP A 309 1.43 -3.21 -6.06
C TRP A 309 2.64 -3.57 -6.94
N ILE A 310 2.78 -4.84 -7.37
CA ILE A 310 3.82 -5.26 -8.33
C ILE A 310 3.71 -4.44 -9.62
N THR A 311 2.49 -4.28 -10.12
CA THR A 311 2.23 -3.50 -11.34
C THR A 311 2.70 -2.05 -11.19
N GLY A 312 2.22 -1.35 -10.17
CA GLY A 312 2.47 0.09 -10.00
C GLY A 312 3.94 0.37 -9.66
N THR A 313 4.50 -0.35 -8.71
CA THR A 313 5.85 -0.06 -8.21
C THR A 313 6.95 -0.33 -9.22
N ALA A 314 6.80 -1.32 -10.10
CA ALA A 314 7.77 -1.59 -11.18
C ALA A 314 7.89 -0.46 -12.21
N ARG A 315 6.90 0.47 -12.30
CA ARG A 315 6.99 1.66 -13.17
C ARG A 315 7.97 2.69 -12.63
N LEU A 316 8.22 2.73 -11.34
CA LEU A 316 9.15 3.70 -10.75
C LEU A 316 10.60 3.48 -11.20
N PRO A 317 11.23 2.30 -11.02
CA PRO A 317 12.57 2.06 -11.55
C PRO A 317 12.62 2.17 -13.07
N PHE A 318 11.53 1.89 -13.80
CA PHE A 318 11.44 2.13 -15.23
C PHE A 318 11.58 3.62 -15.56
N VAL A 319 10.76 4.51 -14.97
CA VAL A 319 10.81 5.96 -15.24
C VAL A 319 12.15 6.55 -14.81
N VAL A 320 12.69 6.14 -13.66
CA VAL A 320 14.01 6.56 -13.19
C VAL A 320 15.14 6.04 -14.08
N GLY A 321 14.97 4.84 -14.69
CA GLY A 321 15.86 4.28 -15.70
C GLY A 321 15.85 5.05 -17.01
N VAL A 322 14.67 5.45 -17.49
CA VAL A 322 14.50 6.34 -18.66
C VAL A 322 15.20 7.68 -18.40
N ASP A 323 15.09 8.23 -17.19
CA ASP A 323 15.80 9.43 -16.77
C ASP A 323 17.31 9.20 -16.52
N ARG A 324 17.81 7.99 -16.71
CA ARG A 324 19.24 7.59 -16.62
C ARG A 324 19.90 7.77 -15.26
N TYR A 325 19.14 7.77 -14.17
CA TYR A 325 19.69 7.70 -12.81
C TYR A 325 19.92 6.26 -12.34
N LEU A 326 19.24 5.30 -12.95
CA LEU A 326 19.45 3.86 -12.79
C LEU A 326 20.04 3.24 -14.07
N PRO A 327 20.56 2.01 -14.01
CA PRO A 327 21.09 1.32 -15.18
C PRO A 327 20.11 1.27 -16.36
N LYS A 328 20.61 1.52 -17.57
CA LYS A 328 19.81 1.59 -18.82
C LYS A 328 18.81 0.42 -19.02
N PRO A 329 19.12 -0.85 -18.68
CA PRO A 329 18.19 -1.96 -18.86
C PRO A 329 16.84 -1.77 -18.13
N LEU A 330 16.81 -1.04 -17.00
CA LEU A 330 15.57 -0.77 -16.25
C LEU A 330 14.56 0.07 -17.05
N GLY A 331 15.03 0.90 -17.98
CA GLY A 331 14.19 1.69 -18.90
C GLY A 331 13.69 0.91 -20.14
N LEU A 332 13.92 -0.41 -20.22
CA LEU A 332 13.48 -1.20 -21.37
C LEU A 332 12.04 -1.69 -21.20
N LEU A 333 11.27 -1.61 -22.29
CA LEU A 333 9.96 -2.24 -22.42
C LEU A 333 10.06 -3.55 -23.21
N HIS A 334 9.22 -4.52 -22.84
CA HIS A 334 9.12 -5.77 -23.59
C HIS A 334 8.60 -5.50 -25.01
N PRO A 335 9.29 -5.98 -26.09
CA PRO A 335 8.95 -5.62 -27.46
C PRO A 335 7.51 -5.95 -27.85
N LYS A 336 6.98 -7.08 -27.36
CA LYS A 336 5.63 -7.57 -27.70
C LYS A 336 4.55 -7.01 -26.75
N TYR A 337 4.86 -6.84 -25.47
CA TYR A 337 3.84 -6.58 -24.44
C TYR A 337 3.85 -5.15 -23.92
N GLY A 338 4.88 -4.36 -24.22
CA GLY A 338 5.01 -2.97 -23.74
C GLY A 338 5.13 -2.85 -22.21
N SER A 339 5.49 -3.93 -21.51
CA SER A 339 5.65 -3.94 -20.07
C SER A 339 7.12 -3.66 -19.67
N PRO A 340 7.40 -3.04 -18.50
CA PRO A 340 8.75 -2.82 -17.99
C PRO A 340 9.34 -4.12 -17.42
N TYR A 341 9.57 -5.12 -18.26
CA TYR A 341 9.89 -6.49 -17.86
C TYR A 341 11.18 -6.61 -17.03
N VAL A 342 12.21 -5.81 -17.35
CA VAL A 342 13.48 -5.84 -16.59
C VAL A 342 13.26 -5.35 -15.16
N ALA A 343 12.50 -4.25 -15.00
CA ALA A 343 12.16 -3.73 -13.67
C ALA A 343 11.33 -4.73 -12.87
N LEU A 344 10.37 -5.42 -13.50
CA LEU A 344 9.56 -6.48 -12.88
C LEU A 344 10.43 -7.67 -12.42
N LEU A 345 11.33 -8.15 -13.27
CA LEU A 345 12.21 -9.27 -12.94
C LEU A 345 13.18 -8.93 -11.80
N ILE A 346 13.83 -7.75 -11.85
CA ILE A 346 14.73 -7.29 -10.78
C ILE A 346 13.97 -7.15 -9.47
N GLN A 347 12.80 -6.51 -9.48
CA GLN A 347 11.94 -6.37 -8.31
C GLN A 347 11.65 -7.73 -7.67
N SER A 348 11.18 -8.70 -8.45
CA SER A 348 10.80 -10.02 -7.94
C SER A 348 11.99 -10.86 -7.50
N THR A 349 13.14 -10.69 -8.14
CA THR A 349 14.39 -11.34 -7.69
C THR A 349 14.83 -10.82 -6.33
N VAL A 350 14.81 -9.49 -6.12
CA VAL A 350 15.15 -8.88 -4.82
C VAL A 350 14.15 -9.32 -3.75
N VAL A 351 12.87 -9.32 -4.06
CA VAL A 351 11.82 -9.81 -3.13
C VAL A 351 12.04 -11.28 -2.77
N THR A 352 12.43 -12.12 -3.73
CA THR A 352 12.76 -13.53 -3.48
C THR A 352 13.91 -13.66 -2.48
N ILE A 353 14.97 -12.87 -2.63
CA ILE A 353 16.12 -12.88 -1.72
C ILE A 353 15.69 -12.47 -0.31
N ILE A 354 14.94 -11.38 -0.20
CA ILE A 354 14.44 -10.90 1.11
C ILE A 354 13.50 -11.94 1.75
N LEU A 355 12.60 -12.53 0.98
CA LEU A 355 11.67 -13.57 1.46
C LEU A 355 12.41 -14.79 2.00
N LEU A 356 13.38 -15.32 1.24
CA LEU A 356 14.15 -16.48 1.66
C LEU A 356 15.02 -16.17 2.89
N ALA A 357 15.62 -14.98 2.96
CA ALA A 357 16.33 -14.52 4.16
C ALA A 357 15.39 -14.40 5.36
N ALA A 358 14.16 -13.91 5.16
CA ALA A 358 13.14 -13.82 6.20
C ALA A 358 12.74 -15.20 6.73
N LEU A 359 12.55 -16.18 5.86
CA LEU A 359 12.18 -17.55 6.22
C LEU A 359 13.31 -18.35 6.90
N SER A 360 14.57 -17.92 6.74
CA SER A 360 15.73 -18.53 7.40
C SER A 360 15.95 -18.00 8.83
N SER A 361 15.22 -16.96 9.26
CA SER A 361 15.33 -16.38 10.59
C SER A 361 14.60 -17.22 11.64
N ALA A 362 14.99 -17.05 12.93
CA ALA A 362 14.52 -17.90 14.02
C ALA A 362 13.00 -17.82 14.30
N THR A 363 12.36 -16.66 14.00
CA THR A 363 10.92 -16.48 14.18
C THR A 363 10.31 -15.69 13.03
N ILE A 364 9.35 -16.29 12.33
CA ILE A 364 8.59 -15.66 11.23
C ILE A 364 7.86 -14.40 11.74
N HIS A 365 7.36 -14.42 12.99
CA HIS A 365 6.59 -13.32 13.56
C HIS A 365 7.44 -12.06 13.78
N GLU A 366 8.64 -12.20 14.37
CA GLU A 366 9.56 -11.06 14.56
C GLU A 366 9.99 -10.45 13.23
N THR A 367 10.34 -11.32 12.27
CA THR A 367 10.73 -10.87 10.93
C THR A 367 9.60 -10.13 10.22
N TYR A 368 8.37 -10.64 10.32
CA TYR A 368 7.19 -9.99 9.77
C TYR A 368 6.99 -8.58 10.34
N SER A 369 7.13 -8.40 11.65
CA SER A 369 7.01 -7.08 12.30
C SER A 369 8.09 -6.11 11.83
N ILE A 370 9.36 -6.53 11.79
CA ILE A 370 10.46 -5.68 11.31
C ILE A 370 10.24 -5.25 9.84
N LEU A 371 9.79 -6.17 8.99
CA LEU A 371 9.50 -5.85 7.58
C LEU A 371 8.36 -4.83 7.45
N ILE A 372 7.34 -4.92 8.31
CA ILE A 372 6.24 -3.94 8.33
C ILE A 372 6.77 -2.57 8.76
N ASP A 373 7.52 -2.46 9.84
CA ASP A 373 8.00 -1.19 10.37
C ASP A 373 8.94 -0.49 9.38
N MET A 374 9.86 -1.23 8.76
CA MET A 374 10.69 -0.71 7.66
C MET A 374 9.85 -0.23 6.47
N THR A 375 8.79 -0.98 6.13
CA THR A 375 7.87 -0.61 5.06
C THR A 375 7.15 0.69 5.37
N VAL A 376 6.71 0.89 6.61
CA VAL A 376 6.03 2.13 7.03
C VAL A 376 6.97 3.33 6.89
N ILE A 377 8.20 3.23 7.40
CA ILE A 377 9.18 4.33 7.31
C ILE A 377 9.50 4.68 5.85
N LEU A 378 9.90 3.68 5.05
CA LEU A 378 10.28 3.88 3.66
C LEU A 378 9.09 4.28 2.77
N GLY A 379 7.90 3.75 3.04
CA GLY A 379 6.70 4.00 2.25
C GLY A 379 6.02 5.33 2.54
N LEU A 380 6.12 5.82 3.78
CA LEU A 380 5.57 7.12 4.16
C LEU A 380 6.50 8.29 3.80
N LEU A 381 7.82 8.07 3.70
CA LEU A 381 8.76 9.11 3.30
C LEU A 381 8.38 9.80 1.97
N PRO A 382 8.01 9.09 0.89
CA PRO A 382 7.52 9.70 -0.34
C PRO A 382 6.25 10.53 -0.17
N LEU A 383 5.39 10.20 0.79
CA LEU A 383 4.16 10.96 1.04
C LEU A 383 4.46 12.34 1.61
N LEU A 384 5.54 12.50 2.38
CA LEU A 384 6.02 13.84 2.78
C LEU A 384 6.31 14.71 1.55
N TYR A 385 6.95 14.12 0.53
CA TYR A 385 7.18 14.81 -0.74
C TYR A 385 5.89 15.13 -1.48
N ILE A 386 4.91 14.22 -1.49
CA ILE A 386 3.60 14.45 -2.13
C ILE A 386 2.92 15.66 -1.49
N PHE A 387 2.80 15.69 -0.15
CA PHE A 387 2.16 16.79 0.55
C PHE A 387 2.91 18.11 0.39
N ALA A 388 4.25 18.09 0.45
CA ALA A 388 5.06 19.28 0.25
C ALA A 388 5.05 19.79 -1.22
N SER A 389 4.85 18.90 -2.19
CA SER A 389 4.80 19.25 -3.62
C SER A 389 3.57 20.07 -3.97
N LEU A 390 2.42 19.85 -3.31
CA LEU A 390 1.16 20.51 -3.63
C LEU A 390 1.26 22.04 -3.55
N PRO A 391 1.63 22.67 -2.42
CA PRO A 391 1.73 24.13 -2.32
C PRO A 391 2.82 24.70 -3.22
N MET A 392 3.92 23.96 -3.42
CA MET A 392 5.02 24.40 -4.27
C MET A 392 4.61 24.49 -5.75
N LEU A 393 3.97 23.44 -6.28
CA LEU A 393 3.51 23.39 -7.66
C LEU A 393 2.35 24.34 -7.91
N ARG A 394 1.46 24.51 -6.93
CA ARG A 394 0.36 25.47 -7.02
C ARG A 394 0.84 26.92 -7.13
N ARG A 395 1.87 27.31 -6.37
CA ARG A 395 2.48 28.65 -6.45
C ARG A 395 3.13 28.90 -7.83
N ARG A 396 3.79 27.88 -8.41
CA ARG A 396 4.47 28.01 -9.71
C ARG A 396 3.51 28.10 -10.88
N ALA A 397 2.31 27.51 -10.77
CA ALA A 397 1.32 27.42 -11.84
C ALA A 397 0.09 28.32 -11.61
N ALA A 398 0.23 29.42 -10.85
CA ALA A 398 -0.87 30.29 -10.46
C ALA A 398 -1.68 30.91 -11.63
N ALA A 399 -1.10 30.94 -12.85
CA ALA A 399 -1.73 31.53 -14.03
C ALA A 399 -2.59 30.59 -14.88
N ASP A 400 -2.46 29.25 -14.74
CA ASP A 400 -3.08 28.29 -15.68
C ASP A 400 -3.81 27.17 -14.90
N SER A 401 -5.02 27.48 -14.41
CA SER A 401 -5.86 26.54 -13.65
C SER A 401 -6.99 25.87 -14.47
N ASN A 402 -7.06 26.15 -15.78
CA ASN A 402 -8.14 25.63 -16.63
C ASN A 402 -8.08 24.10 -16.73
N GLY A 403 -9.16 23.43 -16.31
CA GLY A 403 -9.31 21.97 -16.36
C GLY A 403 -8.53 21.21 -15.28
N ILE A 404 -8.05 21.88 -14.22
CA ILE A 404 -7.41 21.27 -13.07
C ILE A 404 -8.40 21.14 -11.92
N THR A 405 -8.49 19.94 -11.33
CA THR A 405 -9.24 19.74 -10.09
C THR A 405 -8.44 20.28 -8.92
N LEU A 406 -8.90 21.38 -8.33
CA LEU A 406 -8.20 22.07 -7.24
C LEU A 406 -8.71 21.59 -5.88
N VAL A 407 -7.81 21.54 -4.90
CA VAL A 407 -8.17 21.43 -3.48
C VAL A 407 -9.03 22.64 -3.11
N PRO A 408 -10.21 22.44 -2.49
CA PRO A 408 -11.12 23.53 -2.10
C PRO A 408 -10.49 24.44 -1.05
N GLY A 409 -11.03 25.67 -0.91
CA GLY A 409 -10.55 26.66 0.08
C GLY A 409 -9.33 27.49 -0.37
N GLY A 410 -9.00 27.50 -1.68
CA GLY A 410 -7.95 28.36 -2.20
C GLY A 410 -6.57 28.06 -1.60
N ALA A 411 -5.78 29.09 -1.29
CA ALA A 411 -4.45 28.95 -0.69
C ALA A 411 -4.50 28.36 0.73
N VAL A 412 -5.49 28.77 1.53
CA VAL A 412 -5.68 28.30 2.91
C VAL A 412 -5.98 26.80 2.92
N GLY A 413 -6.94 26.34 2.09
CA GLY A 413 -7.27 24.93 1.98
C GLY A 413 -6.07 24.08 1.51
N CYS A 414 -5.28 24.59 0.55
CA CYS A 414 -4.06 23.95 0.11
C CYS A 414 -3.05 23.75 1.24
N TRP A 415 -2.79 24.78 2.05
CA TRP A 415 -1.86 24.68 3.18
C TRP A 415 -2.39 23.81 4.32
N LEU A 416 -3.70 23.87 4.61
CA LEU A 416 -4.33 23.01 5.61
C LEU A 416 -4.23 21.52 5.22
N VAL A 417 -4.60 21.20 4.00
CA VAL A 417 -4.52 19.82 3.48
C VAL A 417 -3.08 19.30 3.48
N SER A 418 -2.15 20.10 2.96
CA SER A 418 -0.73 19.73 2.94
C SER A 418 -0.14 19.62 4.34
N GLY A 419 -0.46 20.56 5.23
CA GLY A 419 0.05 20.60 6.61
C GLY A 419 -0.46 19.43 7.44
N LEU A 420 -1.77 19.12 7.39
CA LEU A 420 -2.34 17.98 8.10
C LEU A 420 -1.73 16.66 7.61
N GLY A 421 -1.73 16.44 6.30
CA GLY A 421 -1.17 15.21 5.74
C GLY A 421 0.32 15.07 6.02
N PHE A 422 1.10 16.15 5.89
CA PHE A 422 2.53 16.14 6.20
C PHE A 422 2.81 15.84 7.67
N SER A 423 2.11 16.51 8.59
CA SER A 423 2.32 16.33 10.04
C SER A 423 1.91 14.94 10.49
N THR A 424 0.78 14.41 10.00
CA THR A 424 0.34 13.05 10.30
C THR A 424 1.32 12.01 9.75
N THR A 425 1.83 12.22 8.54
CA THR A 425 2.85 11.35 7.94
C THR A 425 4.15 11.36 8.73
N LEU A 426 4.60 12.56 9.15
CA LEU A 426 5.81 12.70 9.96
C LEU A 426 5.64 12.03 11.32
N LEU A 427 4.49 12.23 11.99
CA LEU A 427 4.16 11.53 13.23
C LEU A 427 4.21 10.02 13.06
N ALA A 428 3.61 9.50 11.99
CA ALA A 428 3.60 8.07 11.71
C ALA A 428 5.01 7.50 11.48
N ILE A 429 5.88 8.22 10.79
CA ILE A 429 7.29 7.83 10.61
C ILE A 429 8.00 7.79 11.97
N VAL A 430 7.85 8.84 12.79
CA VAL A 430 8.54 8.94 14.09
C VAL A 430 8.08 7.84 15.04
N THR A 431 6.78 7.58 15.12
CA THR A 431 6.23 6.50 15.98
C THR A 431 6.67 5.11 15.52
N SER A 432 6.80 4.87 14.22
CA SER A 432 7.30 3.59 13.67
C SER A 432 8.80 3.36 13.92
N MET A 433 9.55 4.38 14.33
CA MET A 433 10.95 4.22 14.76
C MET A 433 11.07 3.77 16.23
N MET A 434 9.98 3.85 16.99
CA MET A 434 9.98 3.47 18.41
C MET A 434 9.80 1.97 18.57
N PRO A 435 10.64 1.32 19.43
CA PRO A 435 10.50 -0.10 19.67
C PRO A 435 9.18 -0.40 20.40
N PRO A 436 8.54 -1.54 20.13
CA PRO A 436 7.37 -1.99 20.90
C PRO A 436 7.71 -2.10 22.41
N GLU A 437 6.73 -1.78 23.27
CA GLU A 437 6.91 -1.72 24.74
C GLU A 437 7.49 -3.02 25.36
N HIS A 438 7.29 -4.16 24.71
CA HIS A 438 7.76 -5.48 25.16
C HIS A 438 8.95 -6.03 24.36
N SER A 439 9.67 -5.19 23.60
CA SER A 439 10.84 -5.65 22.86
C SER A 439 12.00 -5.96 23.82
N GLY A 440 12.50 -7.20 23.80
CA GLY A 440 13.62 -7.62 24.64
C GLY A 440 14.94 -6.89 24.36
N HIS A 441 15.09 -6.32 23.15
CA HIS A 441 16.32 -5.63 22.69
C HIS A 441 15.98 -4.37 21.89
N PRO A 442 15.58 -3.25 22.53
CA PRO A 442 15.17 -2.03 21.84
C PRO A 442 16.24 -1.43 20.92
N GLY A 443 17.53 -1.51 21.32
CA GLY A 443 18.65 -1.04 20.48
C GLY A 443 18.84 -1.84 19.20
N LEU A 444 18.61 -3.17 19.25
CA LEU A 444 18.70 -4.03 18.08
C LEU A 444 17.52 -3.80 17.14
N PHE A 445 16.31 -3.57 17.67
CA PHE A 445 15.14 -3.17 16.90
C PHE A 445 15.44 -1.87 16.12
N PHE A 446 15.89 -0.83 16.81
CA PHE A 446 16.23 0.46 16.20
C PHE A 446 17.29 0.30 15.10
N LEU A 447 18.34 -0.48 15.35
CA LEU A 447 19.40 -0.74 14.36
C LEU A 447 18.84 -1.47 13.12
N LYS A 448 17.98 -2.46 13.29
CA LYS A 448 17.38 -3.22 12.17
C LYS A 448 16.43 -2.35 11.37
N VAL A 449 15.53 -1.63 12.00
CA VAL A 449 14.46 -0.87 11.35
C VAL A 449 14.98 0.45 10.78
N VAL A 450 15.58 1.29 11.61
CA VAL A 450 16.06 2.62 11.17
C VAL A 450 17.36 2.50 10.41
N GLY A 451 18.33 1.74 10.91
CA GLY A 451 19.60 1.50 10.23
C GLY A 451 19.42 0.82 8.87
N GLY A 452 18.53 -0.18 8.79
CA GLY A 452 18.17 -0.85 7.53
C GLY A 452 17.51 0.11 6.53
N SER A 453 16.60 0.96 6.99
CA SER A 453 15.96 1.99 6.15
C SER A 453 16.98 3.02 5.65
N CYS A 454 17.85 3.51 6.51
CA CYS A 454 18.94 4.44 6.15
C CYS A 454 19.91 3.80 5.14
N LEU A 455 20.26 2.53 5.32
CA LEU A 455 21.13 1.80 4.38
C LEU A 455 20.51 1.72 2.99
N ILE A 456 19.22 1.41 2.90
CA ILE A 456 18.49 1.35 1.62
C ILE A 456 18.51 2.72 0.93
N ILE A 457 18.28 3.80 1.67
CA ILE A 457 18.34 5.18 1.14
C ILE A 457 19.78 5.51 0.68
N ALA A 458 20.79 5.16 1.45
CA ALA A 458 22.19 5.39 1.10
C ALA A 458 22.59 4.65 -0.19
N ILE A 459 22.15 3.41 -0.37
CA ILE A 459 22.33 2.66 -1.62
C ILE A 459 21.69 3.42 -2.79
N GLY A 460 20.48 3.94 -2.61
CA GLY A 460 19.82 4.78 -3.63
C GLY A 460 20.64 6.01 -4.00
N LEU A 461 21.13 6.74 -3.01
CA LEU A 461 21.96 7.93 -3.24
C LEU A 461 23.25 7.61 -4.01
N MET A 462 23.88 6.45 -3.75
CA MET A 462 25.03 5.99 -4.54
C MET A 462 24.66 5.78 -6.02
N PHE A 463 23.51 5.17 -6.31
CA PHE A 463 23.02 5.03 -7.69
C PHE A 463 22.75 6.38 -8.34
N TYR A 464 22.11 7.30 -7.61
CA TYR A 464 21.84 8.65 -8.10
C TYR A 464 23.13 9.40 -8.49
N VAL A 465 24.15 9.42 -7.61
CA VAL A 465 25.43 10.09 -7.86
C VAL A 465 26.13 9.49 -9.08
N ARG A 466 26.19 8.15 -9.18
CA ARG A 466 26.77 7.47 -10.34
C ARG A 466 26.04 7.83 -11.64
N GLY A 467 24.70 7.78 -11.63
CA GLY A 467 23.88 8.11 -12.78
C GLY A 467 24.04 9.58 -13.20
N ARG A 468 24.10 10.51 -12.24
CA ARG A 468 24.33 11.94 -12.50
C ARG A 468 25.70 12.18 -13.16
N ASN A 469 26.76 11.54 -12.68
CA ASN A 469 28.09 11.68 -13.22
C ASN A 469 28.19 11.14 -14.66
N ALA A 470 27.55 9.98 -14.94
CA ALA A 470 27.49 9.41 -16.27
C ALA A 470 26.72 10.31 -17.28
N ARG A 471 25.66 11.02 -16.83
CA ARG A 471 24.95 12.03 -17.65
C ARG A 471 25.84 13.24 -17.96
N GLY A 472 26.61 13.75 -16.97
CA GLY A 472 27.50 14.89 -17.16
C GLY A 472 28.63 14.63 -18.15
N GLN A 473 29.09 13.38 -18.28
CA GLN A 473 30.12 12.98 -19.27
C GLN A 473 29.59 12.85 -20.69
N GLN A 474 28.28 12.63 -20.90
CA GLN A 474 27.66 12.53 -22.23
C GLN A 474 27.26 13.89 -22.81
N VAL A 475 27.24 14.95 -22.01
CA VAL A 475 26.90 16.34 -22.43
C VAL A 475 28.16 17.15 -22.70
N ARG A 476 29.34 16.67 -22.33
CA ARG A 476 30.64 17.20 -22.71
C ARG A 476 31.18 16.44 -23.92
#